data_49f20cef282cd25ce0fdc09f8c8249e3
#
_entry.id   49f20cef282cd25ce0fdc09f8c8249e3
#
_cell.length_a   1.000
_cell.length_b   1.000
_cell.length_c   1.000
_cell.angle_alpha   90.00
_cell.angle_beta   90.00
_cell.angle_gamma   90.00
#
_symmetry.space_group_name_H-M   'P 1'
#
loop_
_entity.id
_entity.type
_entity.pdbx_description
1 polymer ?
#
loop_
_entity_poly.entity_id
_entity_poly.type
_entity_poly.pdbx_seq_one_letter_code
_entity_poly.pdbx_strand_id
1 'polypeptide(L)' 'MKLKPGDTVRVVGSRGTAKVRAILASMHGALLEKQIDGFRCWNLDELRLVKRSKKR' A
#
# COMPACT_ATOMS: atom_id res chain seq x y z
N MET A 1 -4.45 2.01 -11.76
CA MET A 1 -3.27 2.54 -11.06
C MET A 1 -2.38 1.41 -10.59
N LYS A 2 -1.11 1.56 -10.81
CA LYS A 2 -0.15 0.55 -10.41
C LYS A 2 0.65 0.99 -9.22
N LEU A 3 0.74 0.12 -8.23
CA LEU A 3 1.56 0.35 -7.06
C LEU A 3 2.79 -0.53 -7.13
N LYS A 4 3.87 -0.06 -6.54
CA LYS A 4 5.12 -0.80 -6.50
C LYS A 4 5.65 -0.80 -5.08
N PRO A 5 6.49 -1.78 -4.74
CA PRO A 5 7.15 -1.75 -3.43
C PRO A 5 7.91 -0.45 -3.27
N GLY A 6 7.80 0.14 -2.10
CA GLY A 6 8.44 1.40 -1.79
C GLY A 6 7.52 2.60 -1.92
N ASP A 7 6.41 2.48 -2.64
CA ASP A 7 5.44 3.56 -2.73
C ASP A 7 4.77 3.77 -1.39
N THR A 8 4.43 5.01 -1.09
CA THR A 8 3.67 5.32 0.11
C THR A 8 2.20 5.40 -0.26
N VAL A 9 1.38 4.69 0.48
CA VAL A 9 -0.05 4.62 0.19
C VAL A 9 -0.86 4.92 1.44
N ARG A 10 -2.11 5.23 1.22
CA ARG A 10 -3.08 5.45 2.29
C ARG A 10 -4.28 4.55 2.03
N VAL A 11 -4.84 4.03 3.10
CA VAL A 11 -6.05 3.23 3.00
C VAL A 11 -7.25 4.17 2.94
N VAL A 12 -8.14 3.93 1.98
CA VAL A 12 -9.35 4.72 1.84
C VAL A 12 -10.18 4.57 3.11
N GLY A 13 -10.61 5.68 3.67
CA GLY A 13 -11.37 5.66 4.90
C GLY A 13 -10.54 5.67 6.16
N SER A 14 -9.23 5.65 6.02
CA SER A 14 -8.31 5.68 7.15
C SER A 14 -7.37 6.85 6.99
N ARG A 15 -6.78 7.28 8.10
CA ARG A 15 -5.80 8.36 8.06
C ARG A 15 -4.38 7.86 8.00
N GLY A 16 -4.20 6.56 8.20
CA GLY A 16 -2.87 6.01 8.24
C GLY A 16 -2.24 5.91 6.86
N THR A 17 -0.93 6.05 6.82
CA THR A 17 -0.17 5.82 5.60
C THR A 17 0.92 4.82 5.90
N ALA A 18 1.37 4.12 4.88
CA ALA A 18 2.46 3.17 5.03
C ALA A 18 3.09 2.94 3.67
N LYS A 19 4.31 2.44 3.69
CA LYS A 19 4.98 2.06 2.46
C LYS A 19 4.59 0.65 2.08
N VAL A 20 4.51 0.41 0.79
CA VAL A 20 4.23 -0.92 0.27
C VAL A 20 5.50 -1.75 0.38
N ARG A 21 5.38 -2.91 0.97
CA ARG A 21 6.50 -3.82 1.09
C ARG A 21 6.55 -4.80 -0.08
N ALA A 22 5.39 -5.28 -0.49
CA ALA A 22 5.32 -6.24 -1.58
C ALA A 22 3.94 -6.18 -2.21
N ILE A 23 3.87 -6.56 -3.47
CA ILE A 23 2.60 -6.64 -4.17
C ILE A 23 2.20 -8.10 -4.22
N LEU A 24 0.97 -8.37 -3.82
CA LEU A 24 0.42 -9.74 -3.80
C LEU A 24 -0.54 -9.87 -4.96
N ALA A 25 0.02 -10.07 -6.13
CA ALA A 25 -0.76 -10.04 -7.37
C ALA A 25 -1.88 -11.08 -7.37
N SER A 26 -1.62 -12.26 -6.85
CA SER A 26 -2.63 -13.31 -6.85
C SER A 26 -3.82 -12.98 -5.98
N MET A 27 -3.65 -12.06 -5.04
CA MET A 27 -4.71 -11.65 -4.13
C MET A 27 -5.22 -10.24 -4.47
N HIS A 28 -4.69 -9.64 -5.51
CA HIS A 28 -5.02 -8.28 -5.89
C HIS A 28 -4.86 -7.35 -4.70
N GLY A 29 -3.74 -7.52 -3.99
CA GLY A 29 -3.50 -6.77 -2.77
C GLY A 29 -2.06 -6.37 -2.61
N ALA A 30 -1.78 -5.72 -1.51
CA ALA A 30 -0.43 -5.29 -1.19
C ALA A 30 -0.16 -5.51 0.28
N LEU A 31 1.08 -5.86 0.56
CA LEU A 31 1.55 -6.00 1.93
C LEU A 31 2.27 -4.73 2.29
N LEU A 32 1.87 -4.11 3.38
CA LEU A 32 2.45 -2.85 3.83
C LEU A 32 3.52 -3.11 4.87
N GLU A 33 4.41 -2.13 5.04
CA GLU A 33 5.49 -2.26 6.00
C GLU A 33 5.00 -2.14 7.43
N LYS A 34 3.87 -1.49 7.65
CA LYS A 34 3.30 -1.42 8.97
C LYS A 34 1.79 -1.54 8.87
N GLN A 35 1.19 -1.83 10.01
CA GLN A 35 -0.24 -2.04 10.05
C GLN A 35 -1.00 -0.72 9.99
N ILE A 36 -2.12 -0.75 9.28
CA ILE A 36 -3.08 0.34 9.29
C ILE A 36 -4.39 -0.29 9.75
N ASP A 37 -4.95 0.22 10.82
CA ASP A 37 -6.18 -0.32 11.41
C ASP A 37 -6.03 -1.80 11.78
N GLY A 38 -4.81 -2.18 12.14
CA GLY A 38 -4.54 -3.55 12.58
C GLY A 38 -4.20 -4.53 11.48
N PHE A 39 -4.13 -4.09 10.24
CA PHE A 39 -3.86 -4.97 9.12
C PHE A 39 -2.72 -4.46 8.27
N ARG A 40 -1.89 -5.37 7.79
CA ARG A 40 -0.80 -5.04 6.88
C ARG A 40 -1.18 -5.29 5.43
N CYS A 41 -2.13 -6.17 5.20
CA CYS A 41 -2.49 -6.58 3.86
C CYS A 41 -3.79 -5.92 3.48
N TRP A 42 -3.78 -5.22 2.35
CA TRP A 42 -4.94 -4.49 1.90
C TRP A 42 -5.17 -4.72 0.42
N ASN A 43 -6.41 -4.69 0.04
CA ASN A 43 -6.79 -4.80 -1.36
C ASN A 43 -6.30 -3.58 -2.11
N LEU A 44 -5.80 -3.77 -3.32
CA LEU A 44 -5.30 -2.64 -4.10
C LEU A 44 -6.36 -1.58 -4.34
N ASP A 45 -7.63 -2.00 -4.43
CA ASP A 45 -8.71 -1.05 -4.63
C ASP A 45 -8.95 -0.16 -3.41
N GLU A 46 -8.42 -0.56 -2.28
CA GLU A 46 -8.60 0.19 -1.04
C GLU A 46 -7.43 1.12 -0.75
N LEU A 47 -6.45 1.12 -1.63
CA LEU A 47 -5.25 1.91 -1.42
C LEU A 47 -5.19 3.07 -2.39
N ARG A 48 -4.67 4.19 -1.91
CA ARG A 48 -4.44 5.37 -2.74
C ARG A 48 -2.97 5.74 -2.66
N LEU A 49 -2.40 6.05 -3.80
CA LEU A 49 -1.01 6.46 -3.86
C LEU A 49 -0.86 7.84 -3.26
N VAL A 50 0.00 7.97 -2.26
CA VAL A 50 0.31 9.25 -1.64
C VAL A 50 1.61 9.79 -2.21
N LYS A 51 2.61 8.93 -2.30
CA LYS A 51 3.91 9.35 -2.78
C LYS A 51 4.57 8.17 -3.47
N ARG A 52 5.05 8.42 -4.67
CA ARG A 52 5.71 7.38 -5.44
C ARG A 52 7.12 7.17 -4.95
N SER A 53 7.55 5.93 -4.95
CA SER A 53 8.90 5.60 -4.58
C SER A 53 9.88 6.29 -5.52
N LYS A 54 10.91 6.85 -4.93
CA LYS A 54 11.98 7.43 -5.73
C LYS A 54 13.05 6.41 -5.96
N LYS A 55 13.38 6.23 -7.19
CA LYS A 55 14.40 5.28 -7.56
C LYS A 55 15.56 6.00 -8.16
N ARG A 56 16.72 5.53 -7.86
CA ARG A 56 17.87 6.20 -8.44
C ARG A 56 18.61 5.28 -9.33
#